data_7374108dc04869faabd1d9404596dfe1
#
_entry.id   7374108dc04869faabd1d9404596dfe1
#
_cell.length_a   1.000
_cell.length_b   1.000
_cell.length_c   1.000
_cell.angle_alpha   90.00
_cell.angle_beta   90.00
_cell.angle_gamma   90.00
#
_symmetry.space_group_name_H-M   'P 1'
#
loop_
_entity.id
_entity.type
_entity.pdbx_description
1 polymer ?
#
loop_
_entity_poly.entity_id
_entity_poly.type
_entity_poly.pdbx_seq_one_letter_code
_entity_poly.pdbx_strand_id
1 'polypeptide(L)'
;MQLMSGSLQRSRRRLEPPPLAMISGAGFLGGATYGSNFVVLSPRERSALVGISPQMLRFPYHTRYELIEFAVFSLAQRAQGLVSLHAACVGLGGRGILMMGPSGAGKSTVALMCLLQGLDFLSEDAVFVAPDSLLATGIANFLHVPANSLGWMEREKAAAVRHSPVIRRRSGVKKFELDLRHGVYRLAASPLQICAVVFLSSNNARSGPLLIPLSKSTLLAKLDKAQAYAANQPEWPTFKRHVCRLEAFELRRGLHPIEAVEALRMLLNRRPR
;
A
#
# COMPACT_ATOMS: atom_id res chain seq x y z
N MET A 1 -22.73 17.80 -24.47
CA MET A 1 -22.88 16.35 -24.24
C MET A 1 -22.20 15.63 -25.39
N GLN A 2 -21.04 15.05 -25.18
CA GLN A 2 -20.32 14.32 -26.23
C GLN A 2 -20.57 12.84 -26.02
N LEU A 3 -21.40 12.24 -26.87
CA LEU A 3 -21.63 10.80 -26.91
C LEU A 3 -20.41 10.14 -27.55
N MET A 4 -19.58 9.49 -26.78
CA MET A 4 -18.52 8.63 -27.30
C MET A 4 -19.11 7.26 -27.67
N SER A 5 -19.43 7.06 -28.92
CA SER A 5 -19.71 5.73 -29.44
C SER A 5 -18.40 5.03 -29.75
N GLY A 6 -17.91 4.24 -28.80
CA GLY A 6 -16.79 3.34 -29.03
C GLY A 6 -17.28 2.09 -29.75
N SER A 7 -16.78 1.82 -30.96
CA SER A 7 -16.96 0.55 -31.60
C SER A 7 -16.45 -0.58 -30.76
N LEU A 8 -17.30 -1.56 -30.44
CA LEU A 8 -16.92 -2.81 -29.77
C LEU A 8 -15.98 -3.61 -30.69
N GLN A 9 -14.69 -3.30 -30.67
CA GLN A 9 -13.71 -4.23 -31.22
C GLN A 9 -13.80 -5.53 -30.42
N ARG A 10 -14.33 -6.57 -31.03
CA ARG A 10 -14.20 -7.95 -30.58
C ARG A 10 -12.72 -8.34 -30.60
N SER A 11 -11.97 -7.91 -29.63
CA SER A 11 -10.58 -8.29 -29.43
C SER A 11 -10.54 -9.72 -28.88
N ARG A 12 -9.86 -10.58 -29.63
CA ARG A 12 -9.48 -11.93 -29.22
C ARG A 12 -8.89 -11.88 -27.83
N ARG A 13 -9.46 -12.68 -26.88
CA ARG A 13 -8.97 -13.06 -25.54
C ARG A 13 -7.87 -12.17 -24.94
N ARG A 14 -8.17 -10.97 -24.48
CA ARG A 14 -7.32 -10.31 -23.49
C ARG A 14 -7.54 -11.03 -22.18
N LEU A 15 -6.49 -11.61 -21.63
CA LEU A 15 -6.51 -12.33 -20.35
C LEU A 15 -6.84 -11.41 -19.17
N GLU A 16 -6.65 -10.10 -19.32
CA GLU A 16 -6.90 -9.10 -18.27
C GLU A 16 -7.26 -7.72 -18.85
N PRO A 17 -8.11 -6.92 -18.16
CA PRO A 17 -8.37 -5.53 -18.54
C PRO A 17 -7.10 -4.67 -18.47
N PRO A 18 -6.92 -3.65 -19.33
CA PRO A 18 -5.81 -2.71 -19.21
C PRO A 18 -5.91 -1.91 -17.91
N PRO A 19 -4.81 -1.30 -17.42
CA PRO A 19 -4.82 -0.37 -16.29
C PRO A 19 -5.79 0.78 -16.51
N LEU A 20 -6.31 1.37 -15.42
CA LEU A 20 -7.05 2.62 -15.49
C LEU A 20 -6.15 3.71 -16.10
N ALA A 21 -6.63 4.31 -17.19
CA ALA A 21 -6.05 5.54 -17.72
C ALA A 21 -6.56 6.71 -16.88
N MET A 22 -5.69 7.27 -16.03
CA MET A 22 -6.06 8.30 -15.07
C MET A 22 -6.03 9.70 -15.67
N ILE A 23 -7.02 10.50 -15.30
CA ILE A 23 -7.17 11.89 -15.69
C ILE A 23 -7.54 12.70 -14.45
N SER A 24 -6.94 13.88 -14.29
CA SER A 24 -7.34 14.83 -13.25
C SER A 24 -7.45 16.24 -13.84
N GLY A 25 -8.46 16.99 -13.42
CA GLY A 25 -8.70 18.36 -13.88
C GLY A 25 -9.99 18.93 -13.31
N ALA A 26 -10.08 20.24 -13.21
CA ALA A 26 -11.27 20.97 -12.76
C ALA A 26 -11.87 20.45 -11.43
N GLY A 27 -11.03 19.98 -10.51
CA GLY A 27 -11.49 19.43 -9.22
C GLY A 27 -12.00 18.00 -9.28
N PHE A 28 -11.94 17.33 -10.44
CA PHE A 28 -12.30 15.93 -10.61
C PHE A 28 -11.05 15.04 -10.75
N LEU A 29 -11.17 13.81 -10.30
CA LEU A 29 -10.27 12.73 -10.59
C LEU A 29 -11.07 11.64 -11.31
N GLY A 30 -10.57 11.14 -12.43
CA GLY A 30 -11.22 10.10 -13.18
C GLY A 30 -10.25 9.05 -13.68
N GLY A 31 -10.78 7.91 -14.05
CA GLY A 31 -10.04 6.86 -14.71
C GLY A 31 -10.97 6.00 -15.55
N ALA A 32 -10.49 5.58 -16.70
CA ALA A 32 -11.23 4.66 -17.57
C ALA A 32 -10.36 3.46 -17.94
N THR A 33 -11.00 2.34 -18.17
CA THR A 33 -10.38 1.13 -18.66
C THR A 33 -11.24 0.53 -19.78
N TYR A 34 -10.93 -0.65 -20.21
CA TYR A 34 -11.59 -1.33 -21.35
C TYR A 34 -13.12 -1.29 -21.28
N GLY A 35 -13.74 -0.92 -22.39
CA GLY A 35 -15.20 -0.82 -22.53
C GLY A 35 -15.78 0.38 -21.75
N SER A 36 -16.95 0.17 -21.15
CA SER A 36 -17.66 1.21 -20.38
C SER A 36 -17.30 1.22 -18.91
N ASN A 37 -16.06 0.84 -18.56
CA ASN A 37 -15.61 0.79 -17.16
C ASN A 37 -14.85 2.04 -16.83
N PHE A 38 -15.33 2.78 -15.82
CA PHE A 38 -14.75 4.05 -15.45
C PHE A 38 -15.03 4.38 -13.98
N VAL A 39 -14.24 5.29 -13.46
CA VAL A 39 -14.42 5.93 -12.17
C VAL A 39 -14.35 7.44 -12.35
N VAL A 40 -15.25 8.18 -11.75
CA VAL A 40 -15.20 9.66 -11.65
C VAL A 40 -15.44 10.04 -10.22
N LEU A 41 -14.55 10.87 -9.66
CA LEU A 41 -14.59 11.32 -8.27
C LEU A 41 -14.69 12.85 -8.24
N SER A 42 -15.56 13.36 -7.39
CA SER A 42 -15.62 14.76 -6.98
C SER A 42 -15.33 14.86 -5.48
N PRO A 43 -14.06 15.07 -5.08
CA PRO A 43 -13.71 15.19 -3.66
C PRO A 43 -14.46 16.31 -2.95
N ARG A 44 -14.68 17.43 -3.64
CA ARG A 44 -15.43 18.58 -3.12
C ARG A 44 -16.87 18.21 -2.79
N GLU A 45 -17.55 17.50 -3.70
CA GLU A 45 -18.93 17.05 -3.53
C GLU A 45 -19.02 15.74 -2.76
N ARG A 46 -17.88 15.18 -2.32
CA ARG A 46 -17.79 13.88 -1.61
C ARG A 46 -18.56 12.78 -2.33
N SER A 47 -18.50 12.78 -3.65
CA SER A 47 -19.26 11.85 -4.51
C SER A 47 -18.34 11.12 -5.48
N ALA A 48 -18.75 9.91 -5.83
CA ALA A 48 -18.07 9.08 -6.81
C ALA A 48 -19.09 8.34 -7.69
N LEU A 49 -18.77 8.19 -8.97
CA LEU A 49 -19.51 7.37 -9.91
C LEU A 49 -18.58 6.29 -10.45
N VAL A 50 -19.00 5.02 -10.35
CA VAL A 50 -18.26 3.88 -10.87
C VAL A 50 -19.13 3.17 -11.90
N GLY A 51 -18.71 3.16 -13.16
CA GLY A 51 -19.33 2.39 -14.24
C GLY A 51 -18.64 1.04 -14.38
N ILE A 52 -19.43 -0.05 -14.34
CA ILE A 52 -18.91 -1.43 -14.45
C ILE A 52 -19.75 -2.18 -15.49
N SER A 53 -19.10 -2.69 -16.54
CA SER A 53 -19.76 -3.51 -17.54
C SER A 53 -19.94 -4.96 -17.06
N PRO A 54 -20.93 -5.71 -17.59
CA PRO A 54 -21.09 -7.14 -17.28
C PRO A 54 -19.83 -7.98 -17.57
N GLN A 55 -19.05 -7.59 -18.58
CA GLN A 55 -17.78 -8.24 -18.90
C GLN A 55 -16.72 -8.06 -17.82
N MET A 56 -16.68 -6.88 -17.17
CA MET A 56 -15.74 -6.58 -16.11
C MET A 56 -16.00 -7.43 -14.85
N LEU A 57 -17.23 -7.85 -14.59
CA LEU A 57 -17.58 -8.71 -13.46
C LEU A 57 -16.88 -10.09 -13.52
N ARG A 58 -16.41 -10.50 -14.72
CA ARG A 58 -15.58 -11.72 -14.88
C ARG A 58 -14.16 -11.56 -14.32
N PHE A 59 -13.78 -10.36 -13.92
CA PHE A 59 -12.48 -10.02 -13.35
C PHE A 59 -12.65 -9.44 -11.94
N PRO A 60 -13.00 -10.27 -10.96
CA PRO A 60 -13.37 -9.81 -9.60
C PRO A 60 -12.26 -9.00 -8.92
N TYR A 61 -10.98 -9.34 -9.15
CA TYR A 61 -9.85 -8.56 -8.65
C TYR A 61 -9.87 -7.12 -9.19
N HIS A 62 -9.98 -6.93 -10.51
CA HIS A 62 -9.99 -5.59 -11.12
C HIS A 62 -11.25 -4.81 -10.76
N THR A 63 -12.42 -5.47 -10.73
CA THR A 63 -13.67 -4.86 -10.31
C THR A 63 -13.58 -4.33 -8.89
N ARG A 64 -13.08 -5.15 -7.96
CA ARG A 64 -12.99 -4.79 -6.55
C ARG A 64 -11.87 -3.79 -6.31
N TYR A 65 -10.63 -4.14 -6.59
CA TYR A 65 -9.46 -3.36 -6.18
C TYR A 65 -9.20 -2.15 -7.07
N GLU A 66 -9.37 -2.30 -8.39
CA GLU A 66 -8.99 -1.25 -9.32
C GLU A 66 -10.13 -0.28 -9.67
N LEU A 67 -11.39 -0.64 -9.42
CA LEU A 67 -12.53 0.24 -9.63
C LEU A 67 -13.18 0.67 -8.32
N ILE A 68 -13.74 -0.28 -7.55
CA ILE A 68 -14.56 0.06 -6.38
C ILE A 68 -13.69 0.58 -5.23
N GLU A 69 -12.70 -0.18 -4.79
CA GLU A 69 -11.83 0.24 -3.67
C GLU A 69 -11.00 1.47 -4.04
N PHE A 70 -10.50 1.55 -5.27
CA PHE A 70 -9.85 2.75 -5.77
C PHE A 70 -10.76 3.98 -5.64
N ALA A 71 -12.05 3.88 -6.05
CA ALA A 71 -13.01 4.97 -5.94
C ALA A 71 -13.22 5.39 -4.48
N VAL A 72 -13.53 4.42 -3.61
CA VAL A 72 -13.82 4.67 -2.19
C VAL A 72 -12.62 5.31 -1.49
N PHE A 73 -11.44 4.73 -1.65
CA PHE A 73 -10.25 5.18 -0.95
C PHE A 73 -9.71 6.50 -1.48
N SER A 74 -9.72 6.68 -2.81
CA SER A 74 -9.32 7.95 -3.42
C SER A 74 -10.26 9.09 -3.03
N LEU A 75 -11.57 8.82 -2.98
CA LEU A 75 -12.53 9.81 -2.52
C LEU A 75 -12.33 10.15 -1.04
N ALA A 76 -12.25 9.13 -0.19
CA ALA A 76 -12.10 9.32 1.26
C ALA A 76 -10.83 10.10 1.60
N GLN A 77 -9.68 9.73 1.01
CA GLN A 77 -8.41 10.39 1.29
C GLN A 77 -8.37 11.84 0.76
N ARG A 78 -8.89 12.06 -0.46
CA ARG A 78 -8.91 13.40 -1.07
C ARG A 78 -9.87 14.35 -0.33
N ALA A 79 -11.03 13.86 0.09
CA ALA A 79 -12.00 14.64 0.85
C ALA A 79 -11.49 15.04 2.26
N GLN A 80 -10.48 14.35 2.77
CA GLN A 80 -9.85 14.61 4.07
C GLN A 80 -8.47 15.28 3.94
N GLY A 81 -7.99 15.59 2.75
CA GLY A 81 -6.66 16.16 2.54
C GLY A 81 -5.51 15.25 2.96
N LEU A 82 -5.70 13.92 2.89
CA LEU A 82 -4.67 12.96 3.25
C LEU A 82 -3.76 12.64 2.06
N VAL A 83 -2.49 12.45 2.33
CA VAL A 83 -1.52 11.96 1.34
C VAL A 83 -1.62 10.43 1.24
N SER A 84 -1.89 9.93 0.04
CA SER A 84 -1.93 8.50 -0.24
C SER A 84 -0.56 7.97 -0.63
N LEU A 85 -0.04 7.03 0.14
CA LEU A 85 1.27 6.43 -0.06
C LEU A 85 1.15 4.95 -0.43
N HIS A 86 1.86 4.52 -1.46
CA HIS A 86 2.11 3.10 -1.72
C HIS A 86 3.18 2.61 -0.75
N ALA A 87 2.74 2.22 0.44
CA ALA A 87 3.58 1.83 1.55
C ALA A 87 2.89 0.77 2.40
N ALA A 88 3.68 0.02 3.18
CA ALA A 88 3.18 -0.70 4.33
C ALA A 88 3.40 0.14 5.59
N CYS A 89 2.58 -0.06 6.61
CA CYS A 89 2.76 0.55 7.92
C CYS A 89 2.46 -0.45 9.03
N VAL A 90 3.40 -0.55 9.94
CA VAL A 90 3.29 -1.33 11.17
C VAL A 90 3.66 -0.46 12.36
N GLY A 91 3.18 -0.82 13.54
CA GLY A 91 3.39 0.02 14.72
C GLY A 91 3.50 -0.73 16.03
N LEU A 92 3.74 0.04 17.08
CA LEU A 92 3.73 -0.42 18.46
C LEU A 92 3.44 0.78 19.38
N GLY A 93 2.46 0.63 20.28
CA GLY A 93 2.15 1.66 21.26
C GLY A 93 1.76 3.02 20.64
N GLY A 94 0.97 3.03 19.55
CA GLY A 94 0.55 4.23 18.85
C GLY A 94 1.59 4.85 17.91
N ARG A 95 2.81 4.32 17.86
CA ARG A 95 3.88 4.76 16.96
C ARG A 95 3.93 3.88 15.73
N GLY A 96 4.22 4.45 14.56
CA GLY A 96 4.22 3.73 13.28
C GLY A 96 5.50 3.95 12.47
N ILE A 97 5.85 2.95 11.66
CA ILE A 97 6.92 3.03 10.68
C ILE A 97 6.32 2.88 9.29
N LEU A 98 6.61 3.83 8.40
CA LEU A 98 6.31 3.71 6.97
C LEU A 98 7.38 2.86 6.29
N MET A 99 6.96 1.77 5.66
CA MET A 99 7.84 0.89 4.91
C MET A 99 7.57 1.03 3.42
N MET A 100 8.56 1.45 2.67
CA MET A 100 8.51 1.67 1.23
C MET A 100 9.55 0.81 0.51
N GLY A 101 9.47 0.75 -0.81
CA GLY A 101 10.45 0.03 -1.62
C GLY A 101 9.83 -0.49 -2.92
N PRO A 102 10.65 -0.91 -3.88
CA PRO A 102 10.17 -1.43 -5.15
C PRO A 102 9.33 -2.70 -4.99
N SER A 103 8.61 -3.07 -6.03
CA SER A 103 7.92 -4.36 -6.07
C SER A 103 8.93 -5.50 -5.88
N GLY A 104 8.61 -6.49 -5.06
CA GLY A 104 9.52 -7.60 -4.75
C GLY A 104 10.57 -7.32 -3.66
N ALA A 105 10.68 -6.10 -3.14
CA ALA A 105 11.63 -5.79 -2.04
C ALA A 105 11.28 -6.44 -0.70
N GLY A 106 10.10 -7.06 -0.58
CA GLY A 106 9.71 -7.80 0.62
C GLY A 106 8.74 -7.07 1.55
N LYS A 107 8.14 -5.92 1.15
CA LYS A 107 7.18 -5.17 2.00
C LYS A 107 6.10 -6.06 2.61
N SER A 108 5.35 -6.80 1.78
CA SER A 108 4.27 -7.68 2.27
C SER A 108 4.80 -8.79 3.19
N THR A 109 6.00 -9.33 2.92
CA THR A 109 6.61 -10.36 3.77
C THR A 109 7.00 -9.80 5.14
N VAL A 110 7.65 -8.63 5.17
CA VAL A 110 8.04 -7.98 6.42
C VAL A 110 6.79 -7.56 7.21
N ALA A 111 5.77 -6.99 6.56
CA ALA A 111 4.51 -6.62 7.20
C ALA A 111 3.80 -7.85 7.81
N LEU A 112 3.76 -8.97 7.08
CA LEU A 112 3.25 -10.25 7.59
C LEU A 112 4.03 -10.71 8.82
N MET A 113 5.35 -10.71 8.77
CA MET A 113 6.16 -11.15 9.90
C MET A 113 6.00 -10.21 11.11
N CYS A 114 5.88 -8.90 10.90
CA CYS A 114 5.55 -7.96 11.97
C CYS A 114 4.20 -8.29 12.63
N LEU A 115 3.18 -8.56 11.83
CA LEU A 115 1.86 -8.97 12.31
C LEU A 115 1.93 -10.26 13.14
N LEU A 116 2.64 -11.29 12.63
CA LEU A 116 2.80 -12.57 13.32
C LEU A 116 3.62 -12.47 14.61
N GLN A 117 4.47 -11.46 14.72
CA GLN A 117 5.28 -11.14 15.91
C GLN A 117 4.62 -10.11 16.84
N GLY A 118 3.32 -9.85 16.66
CA GLY A 118 2.51 -9.03 17.56
C GLY A 118 2.76 -7.52 17.47
N LEU A 119 3.26 -6.99 16.35
CA LEU A 119 3.20 -5.57 16.08
C LEU A 119 1.81 -5.18 15.59
N ASP A 120 1.43 -3.93 15.81
CA ASP A 120 0.18 -3.35 15.31
C ASP A 120 0.27 -3.24 13.79
N PHE A 121 -0.64 -3.91 13.07
CA PHE A 121 -0.71 -3.84 11.62
C PHE A 121 -1.69 -2.74 11.19
N LEU A 122 -1.23 -1.79 10.38
CA LEU A 122 -2.07 -0.72 9.84
C LEU A 122 -2.44 -0.97 8.37
N SER A 123 -1.48 -1.31 7.53
CA SER A 123 -1.69 -1.62 6.11
C SER A 123 -0.44 -2.23 5.48
N GLU A 124 -0.61 -2.93 4.33
CA GLU A 124 0.53 -3.44 3.55
C GLU A 124 0.80 -2.69 2.24
N ASP A 125 -0.19 -1.99 1.70
CA ASP A 125 -0.11 -1.48 0.31
C ASP A 125 -0.56 -0.01 0.18
N ALA A 126 -1.54 0.43 0.97
CA ALA A 126 -2.07 1.79 0.95
C ALA A 126 -2.13 2.40 2.36
N VAL A 127 -1.37 3.46 2.56
CA VAL A 127 -1.33 4.23 3.81
C VAL A 127 -1.74 5.66 3.51
N PHE A 128 -2.65 6.20 4.30
CA PHE A 128 -3.12 7.58 4.18
C PHE A 128 -2.58 8.39 5.36
N VAL A 129 -1.86 9.46 5.06
CA VAL A 129 -1.14 10.24 6.08
C VAL A 129 -1.64 11.67 6.11
N ALA A 130 -2.01 12.17 7.29
CA ALA A 130 -2.26 13.58 7.51
C ALA A 130 -0.94 14.37 7.33
N PRO A 131 -0.87 15.33 6.40
CA PRO A 131 0.40 15.91 5.97
C PRO A 131 1.11 16.71 7.07
N ASP A 132 0.35 17.32 7.98
CA ASP A 132 0.88 18.18 9.04
C ASP A 132 1.30 17.39 10.28
N SER A 133 0.45 16.48 10.73
CA SER A 133 0.65 15.72 11.97
C SER A 133 1.42 14.42 11.76
N LEU A 134 1.50 13.93 10.53
CA LEU A 134 2.03 12.61 10.19
C LEU A 134 1.28 11.46 10.90
N LEU A 135 0.01 11.66 11.24
CA LEU A 135 -0.89 10.59 11.66
C LEU A 135 -1.26 9.74 10.44
N ALA A 136 -1.03 8.45 10.53
CA ALA A 136 -1.30 7.50 9.47
C ALA A 136 -2.53 6.66 9.76
N THR A 137 -3.37 6.50 8.75
CA THR A 137 -4.47 5.53 8.70
C THR A 137 -4.24 4.55 7.55
N GLY A 138 -4.88 3.41 7.59
CA GLY A 138 -4.71 2.37 6.57
C GLY A 138 -5.90 1.45 6.47
N ILE A 139 -5.78 0.44 5.61
CA ILE A 139 -6.81 -0.54 5.36
C ILE A 139 -6.25 -1.91 5.78
N ALA A 140 -6.67 -2.37 6.94
CA ALA A 140 -6.19 -3.61 7.56
C ALA A 140 -7.12 -4.82 7.32
N ASN A 141 -8.03 -4.76 6.33
CA ASN A 141 -9.00 -5.82 6.14
C ASN A 141 -8.37 -7.10 5.59
N PHE A 142 -7.42 -6.96 4.68
CA PHE A 142 -6.78 -8.09 4.00
C PHE A 142 -5.28 -7.87 3.89
N LEU A 143 -4.56 -8.99 3.96
CA LEU A 143 -3.12 -9.04 3.70
C LEU A 143 -2.86 -9.98 2.52
N HIS A 144 -2.16 -9.48 1.50
CA HIS A 144 -1.83 -10.26 0.33
C HIS A 144 -0.51 -11.00 0.50
N VAL A 145 -0.58 -12.25 0.91
CA VAL A 145 0.58 -13.08 1.26
C VAL A 145 1.17 -13.77 0.01
N PRO A 146 2.43 -13.47 -0.37
CA PRO A 146 3.11 -14.20 -1.43
C PRO A 146 3.38 -15.66 -1.01
N ALA A 147 3.30 -16.60 -1.96
CA ALA A 147 3.49 -18.02 -1.66
C ALA A 147 4.88 -18.34 -1.06
N ASN A 148 5.92 -17.62 -1.48
CA ASN A 148 7.27 -17.80 -0.94
C ASN A 148 7.42 -17.31 0.52
N SER A 149 6.47 -16.51 1.02
CA SER A 149 6.48 -16.08 2.43
C SER A 149 6.02 -17.18 3.38
N LEU A 150 5.33 -18.22 2.88
CA LEU A 150 4.84 -19.33 3.71
C LEU A 150 5.96 -20.15 4.34
N GLY A 151 7.12 -20.19 3.69
CA GLY A 151 8.30 -20.89 4.23
C GLY A 151 8.89 -20.27 5.51
N TRP A 152 8.52 -19.03 5.80
CA TRP A 152 8.95 -18.31 7.01
C TRP A 152 7.95 -18.39 8.17
N MET A 153 6.83 -19.10 7.98
CA MET A 153 5.76 -19.23 8.96
C MET A 153 5.80 -20.58 9.63
N GLU A 154 5.27 -20.66 10.85
CA GLU A 154 4.94 -21.91 11.50
C GLU A 154 3.96 -22.71 10.62
N ARG A 155 4.10 -24.03 10.65
CA ARG A 155 3.35 -24.97 9.78
C ARG A 155 1.84 -24.75 9.84
N GLU A 156 1.29 -24.56 11.03
CA GLU A 156 -0.16 -24.36 11.24
C GLU A 156 -0.64 -23.04 10.64
N LYS A 157 0.09 -21.93 10.89
CA LYS A 157 -0.22 -20.61 10.33
C LYS A 157 -0.10 -20.61 8.80
N ALA A 158 0.94 -21.27 8.26
CA ALA A 158 1.10 -21.43 6.81
C ALA A 158 -0.05 -22.24 6.19
N ALA A 159 -0.52 -23.30 6.87
CA ALA A 159 -1.67 -24.08 6.44
C ALA A 159 -2.94 -23.22 6.39
N ALA A 160 -3.22 -22.42 7.43
CA ALA A 160 -4.35 -21.50 7.47
C ALA A 160 -4.32 -20.51 6.29
N VAL A 161 -3.16 -19.92 5.99
CA VAL A 161 -3.01 -19.01 4.84
C VAL A 161 -3.26 -19.72 3.51
N ARG A 162 -2.84 -20.99 3.34
CA ARG A 162 -3.09 -21.76 2.10
C ARG A 162 -4.57 -22.00 1.82
N HIS A 163 -5.43 -21.98 2.85
CA HIS A 163 -6.89 -22.08 2.69
C HIS A 163 -7.55 -20.74 2.32
N SER A 164 -6.81 -19.63 2.37
CA SER A 164 -7.32 -18.31 1.96
C SER A 164 -7.54 -18.25 0.44
N PRO A 165 -8.49 -17.44 -0.04
CA PRO A 165 -8.67 -17.19 -1.46
C PRO A 165 -7.37 -16.77 -2.15
N VAL A 166 -7.18 -17.23 -3.38
CA VAL A 166 -6.03 -16.83 -4.20
C VAL A 166 -6.45 -15.72 -5.14
N ILE A 167 -5.80 -14.57 -5.04
CA ILE A 167 -5.94 -13.49 -5.99
C ILE A 167 -4.80 -13.53 -7.01
N ARG A 168 -5.11 -13.16 -8.24
CA ARG A 168 -4.13 -12.97 -9.30
C ARG A 168 -4.02 -11.49 -9.60
N ARG A 169 -2.85 -10.91 -9.32
CA ARG A 169 -2.56 -9.51 -9.66
C ARG A 169 -2.31 -9.34 -11.15
N ARG A 170 -2.43 -8.12 -11.64
CA ARG A 170 -2.17 -7.72 -13.03
C ARG A 170 -0.79 -8.19 -13.55
N SER A 171 0.22 -8.25 -12.70
CA SER A 171 1.54 -8.79 -13.01
C SER A 171 1.57 -10.32 -13.24
N GLY A 172 0.43 -11.00 -13.11
CA GLY A 172 0.32 -12.47 -13.13
C GLY A 172 0.69 -13.14 -11.80
N VAL A 173 1.25 -12.39 -10.86
CA VAL A 173 1.64 -12.91 -9.54
C VAL A 173 0.39 -13.32 -8.75
N LYS A 174 0.39 -14.57 -8.28
CA LYS A 174 -0.64 -15.08 -7.37
C LYS A 174 -0.25 -14.83 -5.92
N LYS A 175 -1.21 -14.40 -5.10
CA LYS A 175 -1.06 -14.21 -3.66
C LYS A 175 -2.28 -14.77 -2.94
N PHE A 176 -2.11 -15.21 -1.71
CA PHE A 176 -3.22 -15.54 -0.83
C PHE A 176 -3.81 -14.27 -0.24
N GLU A 177 -5.12 -14.13 -0.23
CA GLU A 177 -5.83 -13.01 0.39
C GLU A 177 -6.25 -13.39 1.80
N LEU A 178 -5.38 -13.15 2.76
CA LEU A 178 -5.64 -13.43 4.17
C LEU A 178 -6.59 -12.39 4.75
N ASP A 179 -7.78 -12.82 5.20
CA ASP A 179 -8.74 -11.96 5.88
C ASP A 179 -8.30 -11.73 7.34
N LEU A 180 -7.97 -10.48 7.67
CA LEU A 180 -7.51 -10.10 9.00
C LEU A 180 -8.64 -9.69 9.96
N ARG A 181 -9.87 -9.57 9.47
CA ARG A 181 -11.05 -9.22 10.30
C ARG A 181 -11.47 -10.37 11.21
N HIS A 182 -11.11 -11.60 10.82
CA HIS A 182 -11.41 -12.82 11.55
C HIS A 182 -10.10 -13.44 12.04
N GLY A 183 -9.84 -13.39 13.34
CA GLY A 183 -8.66 -14.01 13.92
C GLY A 183 -8.05 -13.22 15.07
N VAL A 184 -6.90 -13.69 15.53
CA VAL A 184 -6.15 -13.14 16.67
C VAL A 184 -5.09 -12.09 16.25
N TYR A 185 -5.28 -11.49 15.10
CA TYR A 185 -4.32 -10.52 14.57
C TYR A 185 -4.40 -9.18 15.29
N ARG A 186 -3.24 -8.62 15.62
CA ARG A 186 -3.16 -7.31 16.24
C ARG A 186 -3.21 -6.21 15.18
N LEU A 187 -4.41 -5.68 14.94
CA LEU A 187 -4.62 -4.55 14.06
C LEU A 187 -4.45 -3.25 14.84
N ALA A 188 -3.96 -2.20 14.17
CA ALA A 188 -3.90 -0.87 14.76
C ALA A 188 -5.33 -0.36 15.04
N ALA A 189 -5.65 -0.15 16.33
CA ALA A 189 -6.98 0.26 16.76
C ALA A 189 -7.27 1.75 16.48
N SER A 190 -6.23 2.54 16.22
CA SER A 190 -6.29 3.98 15.97
C SER A 190 -5.21 4.39 14.98
N PRO A 191 -5.27 5.62 14.44
CA PRO A 191 -4.16 6.16 13.65
C PRO A 191 -2.82 6.06 14.38
N LEU A 192 -1.76 5.76 13.63
CA LEU A 192 -0.40 5.64 14.16
C LEU A 192 0.38 6.92 13.90
N GLN A 193 1.07 7.44 14.90
CA GLN A 193 2.01 8.54 14.74
C GLN A 193 3.28 8.04 14.05
N ILE A 194 3.52 8.48 12.82
CA ILE A 194 4.74 8.07 12.10
C ILE A 194 5.98 8.64 12.79
N CYS A 195 6.91 7.75 13.14
CA CYS A 195 8.16 8.09 13.81
C CYS A 195 9.40 7.79 12.98
N ALA A 196 9.30 6.98 11.93
CA ALA A 196 10.43 6.70 11.04
C ALA A 196 9.94 6.28 9.64
N VAL A 197 10.81 6.44 8.65
CA VAL A 197 10.62 5.96 7.28
C VAL A 197 11.69 4.94 6.95
N VAL A 198 11.28 3.79 6.42
CA VAL A 198 12.19 2.69 6.08
C VAL A 198 12.00 2.30 4.62
N PHE A 199 13.07 2.36 3.83
CA PHE A 199 13.09 1.87 2.47
C PHE A 199 13.67 0.47 2.43
N LEU A 200 12.86 -0.52 2.06
CA LEU A 200 13.33 -1.89 1.87
C LEU A 200 14.18 -1.98 0.60
N SER A 201 15.30 -2.65 0.74
CA SER A 201 16.28 -2.89 -0.33
C SER A 201 16.38 -4.39 -0.63
N SER A 202 16.65 -4.73 -1.89
CA SER A 202 17.01 -6.10 -2.26
C SER A 202 18.47 -6.44 -1.94
N ASN A 203 19.27 -5.44 -1.55
CA ASN A 203 20.68 -5.64 -1.19
C ASN A 203 20.79 -6.45 0.09
N ASN A 204 21.63 -7.47 0.09
CA ASN A 204 21.89 -8.27 1.28
C ASN A 204 22.79 -7.52 2.27
N ALA A 205 22.48 -7.61 3.55
CA ALA A 205 23.30 -7.03 4.62
C ALA A 205 24.66 -7.76 4.74
N ARG A 206 24.71 -9.03 4.36
CA ARG A 206 25.89 -9.89 4.59
C ARG A 206 26.35 -9.79 6.04
N SER A 207 27.58 -9.27 6.27
CA SER A 207 28.13 -9.02 7.61
C SER A 207 27.93 -7.59 8.12
N GLY A 208 27.28 -6.73 7.34
CA GLY A 208 27.05 -5.33 7.73
C GLY A 208 25.70 -5.08 8.43
N PRO A 209 25.45 -3.84 8.86
CA PRO A 209 24.21 -3.50 9.56
C PRO A 209 23.00 -3.63 8.62
N LEU A 210 21.87 -4.09 9.18
CA LEU A 210 20.60 -4.17 8.47
C LEU A 210 20.03 -2.79 8.14
N LEU A 211 20.10 -1.86 9.11
CA LEU A 211 19.59 -0.50 8.97
C LEU A 211 20.73 0.47 8.66
N ILE A 212 20.64 1.12 7.51
CA ILE A 212 21.58 2.16 7.07
C ILE A 212 20.86 3.51 7.16
N PRO A 213 21.33 4.47 7.97
CA PRO A 213 20.74 5.80 8.01
C PRO A 213 20.77 6.49 6.64
N LEU A 214 19.71 7.20 6.31
CA LEU A 214 19.61 7.99 5.09
C LEU A 214 19.70 9.48 5.40
N SER A 215 20.39 10.23 4.55
CA SER A 215 20.37 11.68 4.62
C SER A 215 18.99 12.23 4.21
N LYS A 216 18.66 13.45 4.62
CA LYS A 216 17.41 14.13 4.23
C LYS A 216 17.26 14.25 2.73
N SER A 217 18.33 14.56 2.01
CA SER A 217 18.32 14.66 0.55
C SER A 217 18.02 13.31 -0.10
N THR A 218 18.62 12.23 0.40
CA THR A 218 18.38 10.85 -0.08
C THR A 218 16.95 10.42 0.22
N LEU A 219 16.42 10.73 1.41
CA LEU A 219 15.02 10.47 1.77
C LEU A 219 14.07 11.13 0.78
N LEU A 220 14.21 12.44 0.53
CA LEU A 220 13.32 13.18 -0.37
C LEU A 220 13.40 12.65 -1.80
N ALA A 221 14.59 12.38 -2.32
CA ALA A 221 14.77 11.81 -3.65
C ALA A 221 14.11 10.41 -3.79
N LYS A 222 14.26 9.56 -2.77
CA LYS A 222 13.60 8.23 -2.74
C LYS A 222 12.08 8.37 -2.64
N LEU A 223 11.54 9.32 -1.87
CA LEU A 223 10.11 9.58 -1.76
C LEU A 223 9.52 10.01 -3.11
N ASP A 224 10.09 11.02 -3.77
CA ASP A 224 9.59 11.51 -5.05
C ASP A 224 9.60 10.40 -6.12
N LYS A 225 10.63 9.57 -6.14
CA LYS A 225 10.73 8.43 -7.05
C LYS A 225 9.73 7.31 -6.73
N ALA A 226 9.52 7.01 -5.47
CA ALA A 226 8.68 5.88 -5.03
C ALA A 226 7.19 6.22 -5.01
N GLN A 227 6.81 7.50 -4.93
CA GLN A 227 5.46 7.97 -4.67
C GLN A 227 4.94 8.92 -5.76
N ALA A 228 5.13 8.54 -7.03
CA ALA A 228 4.75 9.39 -8.19
C ALA A 228 3.28 9.85 -8.17
N TYR A 229 2.36 9.01 -7.65
CA TYR A 229 0.96 9.39 -7.50
C TYR A 229 0.80 10.46 -6.41
N ALA A 230 1.41 10.27 -5.25
CA ALA A 230 1.33 11.21 -4.14
C ALA A 230 2.02 12.54 -4.45
N ALA A 231 3.09 12.51 -5.24
CA ALA A 231 3.84 13.70 -5.64
C ALA A 231 3.01 14.73 -6.42
N ASN A 232 1.90 14.30 -7.03
CA ASN A 232 0.96 15.17 -7.75
C ASN A 232 -0.20 15.68 -6.85
N GLN A 233 -0.19 15.38 -5.55
CA GLN A 233 -1.24 15.84 -4.62
C GLN A 233 -0.89 17.20 -4.03
N PRO A 234 -1.88 18.10 -3.82
CA PRO A 234 -1.64 19.44 -3.23
C PRO A 234 -0.96 19.37 -1.86
N GLU A 235 -1.21 18.32 -1.09
CA GLU A 235 -0.70 18.11 0.26
C GLU A 235 0.76 17.63 0.29
N TRP A 236 1.31 17.21 -0.85
CA TRP A 236 2.65 16.62 -0.95
C TRP A 236 3.79 17.51 -0.43
N PRO A 237 3.84 18.83 -0.74
CA PRO A 237 4.89 19.71 -0.22
C PRO A 237 4.86 19.79 1.31
N THR A 238 3.67 19.85 1.91
CA THR A 238 3.49 19.89 3.36
C THR A 238 3.94 18.56 4.00
N PHE A 239 3.54 17.44 3.44
CA PHE A 239 4.00 16.12 3.89
C PHE A 239 5.53 16.02 3.84
N LYS A 240 6.17 16.40 2.73
CA LYS A 240 7.64 16.38 2.61
C LYS A 240 8.34 17.21 3.68
N ARG A 241 7.80 18.41 3.99
CA ARG A 241 8.33 19.31 5.01
C ARG A 241 8.35 18.64 6.40
N HIS A 242 7.32 17.86 6.73
CA HIS A 242 7.23 17.21 8.03
C HIS A 242 7.98 15.89 8.07
N VAL A 243 7.83 15.04 7.05
CA VAL A 243 8.49 13.73 7.02
C VAL A 243 10.01 13.80 6.99
N CYS A 244 10.60 14.86 6.41
CA CYS A 244 12.06 15.05 6.39
C CYS A 244 12.68 15.36 7.79
N ARG A 245 11.84 15.56 8.80
CA ARG A 245 12.28 15.70 10.20
C ARG A 245 12.42 14.35 10.91
N LEU A 246 11.85 13.29 10.33
CA LEU A 246 11.94 11.96 10.87
C LEU A 246 13.26 11.28 10.52
N GLU A 247 13.65 10.30 11.35
CA GLU A 247 14.73 9.38 10.99
C GLU A 247 14.31 8.53 9.78
N ALA A 248 15.23 8.34 8.85
CA ALA A 248 15.01 7.52 7.67
C ALA A 248 16.14 6.51 7.51
N PHE A 249 15.77 5.31 7.05
CA PHE A 249 16.72 4.21 6.92
C PHE A 249 16.50 3.43 5.62
N GLU A 250 17.56 2.85 5.10
CA GLU A 250 17.48 1.72 4.19
C GLU A 250 17.55 0.44 5.01
N LEU A 251 16.57 -0.45 4.84
CA LEU A 251 16.56 -1.78 5.44
C LEU A 251 17.05 -2.78 4.40
N ARG A 252 18.23 -3.32 4.61
CA ARG A 252 18.82 -4.38 3.79
C ARG A 252 18.20 -5.72 4.10
N ARG A 253 18.33 -6.65 3.16
CA ARG A 253 17.82 -8.00 3.36
C ARG A 253 18.77 -8.79 4.27
N GLY A 254 18.24 -9.29 5.39
CA GLY A 254 18.91 -10.26 6.26
C GLY A 254 18.78 -11.69 5.74
N LEU A 255 19.26 -12.63 6.52
CA LEU A 255 19.14 -14.08 6.26
C LEU A 255 17.71 -14.55 6.50
N HIS A 256 17.07 -14.01 7.53
CA HIS A 256 15.70 -14.35 7.90
C HIS A 256 14.85 -13.06 8.08
N PRO A 257 13.58 -13.04 7.62
CA PRO A 257 12.72 -11.85 7.76
C PRO A 257 12.48 -11.39 9.21
N ILE A 258 12.69 -12.26 10.20
CA ILE A 258 12.58 -11.90 11.63
C ILE A 258 13.58 -10.82 12.03
N GLU A 259 14.77 -10.81 11.42
CA GLU A 259 15.79 -9.79 11.67
C GLU A 259 15.27 -8.39 11.30
N ALA A 260 14.47 -8.29 10.23
CA ALA A 260 13.82 -7.05 9.87
C ALA A 260 12.78 -6.62 10.91
N VAL A 261 12.01 -7.56 11.47
CA VAL A 261 11.03 -7.28 12.54
C VAL A 261 11.72 -6.74 13.79
N GLU A 262 12.83 -7.35 14.19
CA GLU A 262 13.61 -6.91 15.35
C GLU A 262 14.18 -5.50 15.14
N ALA A 263 14.73 -5.24 13.97
CA ALA A 263 15.22 -3.92 13.59
C ALA A 263 14.11 -2.85 13.64
N LEU A 264 12.91 -3.14 13.11
CA LEU A 264 11.76 -2.25 13.17
C LEU A 264 11.26 -2.06 14.61
N ARG A 265 11.21 -3.14 15.41
CA ARG A 265 10.83 -3.06 16.84
C ARG A 265 11.77 -2.18 17.62
N MET A 266 13.09 -2.25 17.37
CA MET A 266 14.07 -1.35 17.98
C MET A 266 13.80 0.11 17.64
N LEU A 267 13.45 0.43 16.39
CA LEU A 267 13.08 1.80 15.99
C LEU A 267 11.81 2.28 16.69
N LEU A 268 10.80 1.42 16.83
CA LEU A 268 9.54 1.74 17.50
C LEU A 268 9.74 2.00 19.01
N ASN A 269 10.69 1.33 19.64
CA ASN A 269 10.97 1.49 21.06
C ASN A 269 11.91 2.67 21.39
N ARG A 270 12.53 3.31 20.39
CA ARG A 270 13.34 4.51 20.64
C ARG A 270 12.47 5.64 21.17
N ARG A 271 12.93 6.31 22.23
CA ARG A 271 12.27 7.56 22.68
C ARG A 271 12.43 8.63 21.61
N PRO A 272 11.41 9.48 21.37
CA PRO A 272 11.58 10.64 20.51
C PRO A 272 12.70 11.52 21.05
N ARG A 273 13.57 11.96 20.16
CA ARG A 273 14.61 12.95 20.48
C ARG A 273 14.04 14.34 20.56
#